data_3fa725ef82aea0ff99c1b8f00bf91a12
#
_entry.id   3fa725ef82aea0ff99c1b8f00bf91a12
#
_cell.length_a   1.000
_cell.length_b   1.000
_cell.length_c   1.000
_cell.angle_alpha   90.00
_cell.angle_beta   90.00
_cell.angle_gamma   90.00
#
_symmetry.space_group_name_H-M   'P 1'
#
loop_
_entity.id
_entity.type
_entity.pdbx_description
1 polymer ?
#
loop_
_entity_poly.entity_id
_entity_poly.type
_entity_poly.pdbx_seq_one_letter_code
_entity_poly.pdbx_strand_id
1 'polypeptide(L)'
;MNTQRSVRTILAFIVILALFPSAKAQQIAFTWDDLPAHSSLPQGETRVEIGRKLIAAMKEAHLPPVYGFVNGVQLEREPASAPMLKDWRDAGFFLANHTWSHMNLSTSSLADWESDLLKNEPVLEKYAGNTDWHWLRYPFLAEGDTSEKRAETRKFLAAHGYKIASVTMSFGDYMWNEPYARCITKNDTASIAQLESSYLQAAANDADFRRAMSKSLYGHDIPYVLLMHVGAFDARMLPRLLKLYRDKGFAFIALQDAENDPFYASEIDPSLPDQPDSLEGALNSRHIPMPPRPAIPLDPNSLCR
;
A
#
# COMPACT_ATOMS: atom_id res chain seq x y z
N MET A 1 -11.10 11.77 87.05
CA MET A 1 -10.16 11.22 86.05
C MET A 1 -10.97 10.89 84.83
N ASN A 2 -10.95 11.81 83.80
CA ASN A 2 -11.70 11.66 82.51
C ASN A 2 -10.72 11.27 81.44
N THR A 3 -10.86 10.07 80.92
CA THR A 3 -10.09 9.57 79.78
C THR A 3 -10.92 9.78 78.48
N GLN A 4 -10.58 10.80 77.71
CA GLN A 4 -11.09 10.98 76.37
C GLN A 4 -10.39 10.01 75.37
N ARG A 5 -11.16 9.11 74.79
CA ARG A 5 -10.71 8.27 73.66
C ARG A 5 -10.91 9.03 72.37
N SER A 6 -9.81 9.40 71.72
CA SER A 6 -9.79 9.95 70.32
C SER A 6 -10.02 8.83 69.29
N VAL A 7 -11.13 8.90 68.61
CA VAL A 7 -11.39 8.02 67.44
C VAL A 7 -10.75 8.67 66.19
N ARG A 8 -9.70 8.07 65.64
CA ARG A 8 -9.10 8.48 64.34
C ARG A 8 -9.85 7.80 63.23
N THR A 9 -10.63 8.56 62.48
CA THR A 9 -11.26 8.10 61.24
C THR A 9 -10.23 8.08 60.14
N ILE A 10 -9.87 6.90 59.62
CA ILE A 10 -9.01 6.72 58.45
C ILE A 10 -9.92 6.76 57.22
N LEU A 11 -9.84 7.84 56.44
CA LEU A 11 -10.45 7.89 55.12
C LEU A 11 -9.56 7.12 54.12
N ALA A 12 -10.01 5.93 53.71
CA ALA A 12 -9.39 5.19 52.60
C ALA A 12 -9.82 5.80 51.28
N PHE A 13 -8.90 6.46 50.58
CA PHE A 13 -9.10 6.89 49.18
C PHE A 13 -8.99 5.66 48.26
N ILE A 14 -10.11 5.18 47.75
CA ILE A 14 -10.12 4.17 46.68
C ILE A 14 -9.84 4.90 45.36
N VAL A 15 -8.62 4.77 44.83
CA VAL A 15 -8.27 5.19 43.48
C VAL A 15 -8.84 4.16 42.52
N ILE A 16 -9.97 4.46 41.89
CA ILE A 16 -10.52 3.67 40.80
C ILE A 16 -9.65 3.98 39.58
N LEU A 17 -8.67 3.10 39.28
CA LEU A 17 -8.01 3.09 37.97
C LEU A 17 -9.06 2.68 36.93
N ALA A 18 -9.61 3.65 36.25
CA ALA A 18 -10.41 3.41 35.02
C ALA A 18 -9.49 2.78 33.96
N LEU A 19 -9.58 1.48 33.78
CA LEU A 19 -9.01 0.77 32.65
C LEU A 19 -9.78 1.25 31.38
N PHE A 20 -9.35 2.36 30.77
CA PHE A 20 -9.78 2.69 29.44
C PHE A 20 -9.24 1.59 28.52
N PRO A 21 -10.09 0.89 27.73
CA PRO A 21 -9.59 0.01 26.70
C PRO A 21 -8.71 0.85 25.79
N SER A 22 -7.42 0.51 25.72
CA SER A 22 -6.50 1.12 24.78
C SER A 22 -7.09 0.88 23.39
N ALA A 23 -7.60 1.91 22.75
CA ALA A 23 -8.04 1.81 21.36
C ALA A 23 -6.84 1.28 20.58
N LYS A 24 -6.98 0.08 19.97
CA LYS A 24 -5.93 -0.45 19.10
C LYS A 24 -5.62 0.61 18.04
N ALA A 25 -4.34 0.95 17.89
CA ALA A 25 -3.91 1.84 16.85
C ALA A 25 -4.38 1.26 15.50
N GLN A 26 -4.85 2.13 14.61
CA GLN A 26 -5.19 1.72 13.25
C GLN A 26 -3.91 1.23 12.58
N GLN A 27 -4.01 0.18 11.79
CA GLN A 27 -2.85 -0.47 11.20
C GLN A 27 -2.84 -0.25 9.69
N ILE A 28 -1.65 0.01 9.13
CA ILE A 28 -1.47 0.20 7.70
C ILE A 28 -0.14 -0.43 7.26
N ALA A 29 -0.21 -1.25 6.22
CA ALA A 29 0.95 -1.82 5.54
C ALA A 29 1.19 -1.06 4.23
N PHE A 30 2.42 -0.56 4.04
CA PHE A 30 2.84 0.05 2.77
C PHE A 30 3.30 -1.02 1.79
N THR A 31 2.84 -0.94 0.55
CA THR A 31 3.29 -1.78 -0.58
C THR A 31 3.61 -0.89 -1.77
N TRP A 32 4.56 -1.32 -2.60
CA TRP A 32 5.11 -0.51 -3.69
C TRP A 32 5.03 -1.24 -5.01
N ASP A 33 4.32 -0.69 -5.97
CA ASP A 33 4.19 -1.27 -7.31
C ASP A 33 5.18 -0.65 -8.30
N ASP A 34 5.36 -1.30 -9.44
CA ASP A 34 6.16 -0.86 -10.59
C ASP A 34 7.66 -0.70 -10.35
N LEU A 35 8.25 -1.56 -9.49
CA LEU A 35 9.71 -1.57 -9.36
C LEU A 35 10.38 -1.94 -10.70
N PRO A 36 11.49 -1.26 -11.10
CA PRO A 36 12.32 -0.34 -10.31
C PRO A 36 11.82 1.10 -10.22
N ALA A 37 10.97 1.62 -11.08
CA ALA A 37 10.26 2.89 -10.89
C ALA A 37 9.17 3.11 -11.93
N HIS A 38 8.14 3.85 -11.56
CA HIS A 38 6.97 4.26 -12.33
C HIS A 38 7.17 5.64 -12.98
N SER A 39 6.50 5.88 -14.12
CA SER A 39 6.38 7.17 -14.80
C SER A 39 7.67 7.79 -15.35
N SER A 40 7.52 8.96 -15.92
CA SER A 40 8.63 9.81 -16.40
C SER A 40 9.42 10.35 -15.22
N LEU A 41 10.73 10.45 -15.43
CA LEU A 41 11.64 10.97 -14.42
C LEU A 41 11.88 12.48 -14.65
N PRO A 42 12.01 13.28 -13.59
CA PRO A 42 12.56 14.62 -13.69
C PRO A 42 13.95 14.61 -14.33
N GLN A 43 14.29 15.66 -15.05
CA GLN A 43 15.60 15.78 -15.67
C GLN A 43 16.73 15.66 -14.63
N GLY A 44 17.68 14.76 -14.90
CA GLY A 44 18.83 14.49 -14.04
C GLY A 44 18.60 13.49 -12.93
N GLU A 45 17.40 12.93 -12.76
CA GLU A 45 17.13 11.85 -11.80
C GLU A 45 17.20 10.47 -12.48
N THR A 46 17.64 9.48 -11.73
CA THR A 46 17.66 8.08 -12.17
C THR A 46 16.72 7.23 -11.32
N ARG A 47 16.27 6.07 -11.87
CA ARG A 47 15.42 5.11 -11.11
C ARG A 47 16.09 4.65 -9.82
N VAL A 48 17.41 4.45 -9.86
CA VAL A 48 18.19 4.03 -8.69
C VAL A 48 18.18 5.11 -7.59
N GLU A 49 18.35 6.39 -7.97
CA GLU A 49 18.31 7.49 -7.00
C GLU A 49 16.93 7.66 -6.38
N ILE A 50 15.85 7.52 -7.17
CA ILE A 50 14.48 7.56 -6.66
C ILE A 50 14.25 6.43 -5.65
N GLY A 51 14.64 5.19 -6.01
CA GLY A 51 14.54 4.06 -5.10
C GLY A 51 15.31 4.26 -3.80
N ARG A 52 16.54 4.79 -3.87
CA ARG A 52 17.34 5.11 -2.69
C ARG A 52 16.72 6.18 -1.79
N LYS A 53 16.09 7.22 -2.38
CA LYS A 53 15.35 8.23 -1.61
C LYS A 53 14.19 7.60 -0.84
N LEU A 54 13.40 6.73 -1.49
CA LEU A 54 12.32 5.99 -0.84
C LEU A 54 12.83 5.09 0.28
N ILE A 55 13.85 4.29 0.02
CA ILE A 55 14.50 3.41 1.00
C ILE A 55 14.96 4.21 2.22
N ALA A 56 15.66 5.33 2.00
CA ALA A 56 16.13 6.18 3.09
C ALA A 56 14.98 6.70 3.96
N ALA A 57 13.90 7.21 3.36
CA ALA A 57 12.74 7.73 4.07
C ALA A 57 12.01 6.63 4.87
N MET A 58 11.86 5.44 4.30
CA MET A 58 11.25 4.29 4.99
C MET A 58 12.10 3.82 6.18
N LYS A 59 13.43 3.77 6.02
CA LYS A 59 14.37 3.41 7.10
C LYS A 59 14.37 4.44 8.21
N GLU A 60 14.41 5.73 7.89
CA GLU A 60 14.34 6.83 8.87
C GLU A 60 13.04 6.78 9.67
N ALA A 61 11.94 6.46 9.00
CA ALA A 61 10.63 6.30 9.64
C ALA A 61 10.45 4.95 10.36
N HIS A 62 11.45 4.07 10.37
CA HIS A 62 11.38 2.73 10.96
C HIS A 62 10.18 1.91 10.47
N LEU A 63 9.88 1.95 9.16
CA LEU A 63 8.88 1.06 8.59
C LEU A 63 9.32 -0.40 8.77
N PRO A 64 8.37 -1.32 9.08
CA PRO A 64 8.66 -2.74 8.96
C PRO A 64 9.01 -3.09 7.50
N PRO A 65 9.54 -4.29 7.23
CA PRO A 65 9.82 -4.71 5.86
C PRO A 65 8.59 -4.56 4.96
N VAL A 66 8.76 -3.87 3.83
CA VAL A 66 7.72 -3.65 2.83
C VAL A 66 7.95 -4.53 1.60
N TYR A 67 6.88 -4.83 0.86
CA TYR A 67 6.97 -5.49 -0.44
C TYR A 67 7.05 -4.47 -1.57
N GLY A 68 7.95 -4.76 -2.53
CA GLY A 68 8.03 -4.10 -3.82
C GLY A 68 7.69 -5.08 -4.93
N PHE A 69 6.70 -4.76 -5.75
CA PHE A 69 6.20 -5.59 -6.83
C PHE A 69 6.89 -5.22 -8.15
N VAL A 70 7.57 -6.20 -8.75
CA VAL A 70 8.53 -5.99 -9.83
C VAL A 70 7.91 -6.30 -11.19
N ASN A 71 8.14 -5.41 -12.16
CA ASN A 71 7.93 -5.68 -13.59
C ASN A 71 9.28 -5.89 -14.28
N GLY A 72 9.63 -7.13 -14.57
CA GLY A 72 10.95 -7.50 -15.11
C GLY A 72 11.29 -6.85 -16.45
N VAL A 73 10.29 -6.51 -17.26
CA VAL A 73 10.49 -5.79 -18.53
C VAL A 73 11.22 -4.46 -18.37
N GLN A 74 11.11 -3.81 -17.20
CA GLN A 74 11.81 -2.56 -16.94
C GLN A 74 13.33 -2.76 -16.93
N LEU A 75 13.81 -3.91 -16.43
CA LEU A 75 15.24 -4.25 -16.43
C LEU A 75 15.77 -4.54 -17.84
N GLU A 76 14.91 -5.04 -18.74
CA GLU A 76 15.27 -5.23 -20.14
C GLU A 76 15.36 -3.88 -20.87
N ARG A 77 14.39 -2.98 -20.62
CA ARG A 77 14.35 -1.64 -21.23
C ARG A 77 15.45 -0.72 -20.71
N GLU A 78 15.76 -0.81 -19.44
CA GLU A 78 16.75 0.04 -18.75
C GLU A 78 17.62 -0.80 -17.79
N PRO A 79 18.62 -1.56 -18.30
CA PRO A 79 19.47 -2.43 -17.48
C PRO A 79 20.19 -1.70 -16.34
N ALA A 80 20.44 -0.39 -16.52
CA ALA A 80 21.05 0.46 -15.48
C ALA A 80 20.19 0.63 -14.21
N SER A 81 18.90 0.28 -14.26
CA SER A 81 17.98 0.32 -13.13
C SER A 81 18.10 -0.90 -12.19
N ALA A 82 18.71 -2.00 -12.64
CA ALA A 82 18.82 -3.24 -11.87
C ALA A 82 19.42 -3.09 -10.45
N PRO A 83 20.40 -2.21 -10.20
CA PRO A 83 20.92 -1.99 -8.84
C PRO A 83 19.85 -1.58 -7.83
N MET A 84 18.73 -0.97 -8.27
CA MET A 84 17.63 -0.60 -7.38
C MET A 84 17.00 -1.81 -6.67
N LEU A 85 16.82 -2.94 -7.38
CA LEU A 85 16.27 -4.15 -6.77
C LEU A 85 17.22 -4.72 -5.71
N LYS A 86 18.55 -4.64 -5.97
CA LYS A 86 19.55 -5.06 -4.99
C LYS A 86 19.52 -4.12 -3.77
N ASP A 87 19.52 -2.80 -3.98
CA ASP A 87 19.47 -1.82 -2.89
C ASP A 87 18.22 -2.01 -2.02
N TRP A 88 17.06 -2.34 -2.65
CA TRP A 88 15.82 -2.66 -1.95
C TRP A 88 15.96 -3.87 -1.03
N ARG A 89 16.55 -4.96 -1.55
CA ARG A 89 16.81 -6.16 -0.77
C ARG A 89 17.85 -5.96 0.35
N ASP A 90 18.94 -5.24 0.07
CA ASP A 90 19.97 -4.91 1.05
C ASP A 90 19.43 -4.05 2.19
N ALA A 91 18.40 -3.26 1.93
CA ALA A 91 17.66 -2.50 2.95
C ALA A 91 16.79 -3.39 3.87
N GLY A 92 16.62 -4.67 3.56
CA GLY A 92 15.78 -5.63 4.29
C GLY A 92 14.33 -5.66 3.81
N PHE A 93 14.02 -5.05 2.68
CA PHE A 93 12.67 -5.08 2.07
C PHE A 93 12.50 -6.28 1.13
N PHE A 94 11.27 -6.64 0.81
CA PHE A 94 10.95 -7.84 0.03
C PHE A 94 10.61 -7.47 -1.42
N LEU A 95 10.86 -8.41 -2.34
CA LEU A 95 10.43 -8.31 -3.74
C LEU A 95 9.33 -9.34 -4.00
N ALA A 96 8.42 -9.01 -4.90
CA ALA A 96 7.31 -9.87 -5.28
C ALA A 96 6.89 -9.63 -6.74
N ASN A 97 5.92 -10.40 -7.23
CA ASN A 97 5.56 -10.45 -8.64
C ASN A 97 4.49 -9.40 -9.00
N HIS A 98 4.76 -8.64 -10.07
CA HIS A 98 3.80 -7.71 -10.68
C HIS A 98 3.61 -8.00 -12.17
N THR A 99 3.79 -9.26 -12.57
CA THR A 99 3.94 -9.75 -13.94
C THR A 99 5.14 -9.13 -14.68
N TRP A 100 5.56 -9.77 -15.79
CA TRP A 100 6.72 -9.29 -16.54
C TRP A 100 6.47 -7.92 -17.16
N SER A 101 5.36 -7.78 -17.91
CA SER A 101 5.08 -6.61 -18.74
C SER A 101 4.03 -5.67 -18.16
N HIS A 102 3.60 -5.87 -16.91
CA HIS A 102 2.44 -5.18 -16.31
C HIS A 102 1.14 -5.49 -17.09
N MET A 103 0.94 -6.77 -17.46
CA MET A 103 -0.19 -7.19 -18.29
C MET A 103 -1.52 -7.15 -17.52
N ASN A 104 -2.54 -6.53 -18.12
CA ASN A 104 -3.88 -6.44 -17.55
C ASN A 104 -4.68 -7.73 -17.83
N LEU A 105 -5.00 -8.50 -16.81
CA LEU A 105 -5.73 -9.76 -16.92
C LEU A 105 -7.13 -9.58 -17.54
N SER A 106 -7.82 -8.48 -17.23
CA SER A 106 -9.17 -8.25 -17.75
C SER A 106 -9.23 -8.02 -19.27
N THR A 107 -8.11 -7.64 -19.88
CA THR A 107 -8.04 -7.36 -21.33
C THR A 107 -7.14 -8.32 -22.12
N SER A 108 -6.49 -9.28 -21.44
CA SER A 108 -5.61 -10.29 -22.04
C SER A 108 -6.25 -11.66 -22.00
N SER A 109 -5.74 -12.62 -22.79
CA SER A 109 -6.09 -14.02 -22.57
C SER A 109 -5.47 -14.53 -21.27
N LEU A 110 -6.12 -15.52 -20.64
CA LEU A 110 -5.59 -16.13 -19.42
C LEU A 110 -4.19 -16.74 -19.68
N ALA A 111 -4.03 -17.48 -20.79
CA ALA A 111 -2.77 -18.13 -21.12
C ALA A 111 -1.61 -17.13 -21.33
N ASP A 112 -1.88 -15.99 -21.98
CA ASP A 112 -0.85 -14.95 -22.17
C ASP A 112 -0.46 -14.33 -20.83
N TRP A 113 -1.45 -14.07 -19.96
CA TRP A 113 -1.21 -13.49 -18.65
C TRP A 113 -0.44 -14.45 -17.72
N GLU A 114 -0.80 -15.74 -17.69
CA GLU A 114 -0.06 -16.77 -16.95
C GLU A 114 1.40 -16.85 -17.44
N SER A 115 1.61 -16.84 -18.76
CA SER A 115 2.95 -16.82 -19.33
C SER A 115 3.74 -15.57 -18.94
N ASP A 116 3.09 -14.40 -18.90
CA ASP A 116 3.71 -13.14 -18.48
C ASP A 116 4.07 -13.12 -17.00
N LEU A 117 3.24 -13.74 -16.14
CA LEU A 117 3.53 -13.92 -14.73
C LEU A 117 4.76 -14.81 -14.52
N LEU A 118 4.78 -16.00 -15.12
CA LEU A 118 5.88 -16.95 -15.01
C LEU A 118 7.18 -16.41 -15.60
N LYS A 119 7.11 -15.63 -16.68
CA LYS A 119 8.28 -14.96 -17.29
C LYS A 119 9.00 -14.04 -16.31
N ASN A 120 8.31 -13.53 -15.28
CA ASN A 120 8.90 -12.65 -14.28
C ASN A 120 9.67 -13.40 -13.18
N GLU A 121 9.39 -14.67 -12.96
CA GLU A 121 9.98 -15.48 -11.87
C GLU A 121 11.51 -15.51 -11.86
N PRO A 122 12.22 -15.70 -12.99
CA PRO A 122 13.67 -15.68 -13.00
C PRO A 122 14.30 -14.37 -12.48
N VAL A 123 13.59 -13.24 -12.63
CA VAL A 123 14.02 -11.96 -12.05
C VAL A 123 13.89 -12.01 -10.54
N LEU A 124 12.80 -12.54 -10.04
CA LEU A 124 12.55 -12.66 -8.59
C LEU A 124 13.51 -13.65 -7.95
N GLU A 125 13.72 -14.83 -8.55
CA GLU A 125 14.72 -15.81 -8.12
C GLU A 125 16.11 -15.20 -7.99
N LYS A 126 16.50 -14.35 -8.95
CA LYS A 126 17.80 -13.70 -8.97
C LYS A 126 17.96 -12.64 -7.86
N TYR A 127 16.91 -11.85 -7.60
CA TYR A 127 17.02 -10.66 -6.75
C TYR A 127 16.38 -10.79 -5.37
N ALA A 128 15.39 -11.67 -5.17
CA ALA A 128 14.68 -11.79 -3.90
C ALA A 128 15.47 -12.53 -2.80
N GLY A 129 16.52 -13.28 -3.18
CA GLY A 129 17.28 -14.08 -2.21
C GLY A 129 16.40 -15.17 -1.56
N ASN A 130 16.59 -15.42 -0.26
CA ASN A 130 15.86 -16.45 0.48
C ASN A 130 14.52 -15.97 1.06
N THR A 131 13.89 -14.94 0.46
CA THR A 131 12.59 -14.44 0.93
C THR A 131 11.47 -15.01 0.09
N ASP A 132 10.28 -15.08 0.70
CA ASP A 132 9.07 -15.51 -0.02
C ASP A 132 8.63 -14.38 -0.97
N TRP A 133 8.88 -14.59 -2.27
CA TRP A 133 8.49 -13.70 -3.34
C TRP A 133 7.19 -14.14 -4.04
N HIS A 134 6.58 -15.24 -3.62
CA HIS A 134 5.31 -15.75 -4.17
C HIS A 134 4.11 -14.94 -3.66
N TRP A 135 4.24 -13.64 -3.82
CA TRP A 135 3.15 -12.68 -3.66
C TRP A 135 2.88 -12.01 -5.00
N LEU A 136 1.64 -11.97 -5.39
CA LEU A 136 1.19 -11.32 -6.62
C LEU A 136 0.45 -10.02 -6.28
N ARG A 137 0.80 -8.94 -6.96
CA ARG A 137 -0.07 -7.80 -7.13
C ARG A 137 -0.55 -7.78 -8.58
N TYR A 138 -1.85 -7.82 -8.77
CA TYR A 138 -2.43 -7.72 -10.10
C TYR A 138 -2.17 -6.33 -10.70
N PRO A 139 -1.59 -6.23 -11.92
CA PRO A 139 -1.54 -4.97 -12.64
C PRO A 139 -2.94 -4.36 -12.80
N PHE A 140 -3.04 -3.04 -12.58
CA PHE A 140 -4.31 -2.28 -12.60
C PHE A 140 -5.34 -2.75 -11.55
N LEU A 141 -4.99 -3.60 -10.60
CA LEU A 141 -5.90 -4.32 -9.71
C LEU A 141 -6.97 -5.09 -10.51
N ALA A 142 -6.62 -5.59 -11.70
CA ALA A 142 -7.52 -6.24 -12.64
C ALA A 142 -7.43 -7.77 -12.48
N GLU A 143 -8.44 -8.35 -11.84
CA GLU A 143 -8.48 -9.79 -11.50
C GLU A 143 -9.29 -10.63 -12.50
N GLY A 144 -9.51 -10.11 -13.69
CA GLY A 144 -10.30 -10.73 -14.76
C GLY A 144 -11.61 -9.99 -15.02
N ASP A 145 -12.13 -10.17 -16.26
CA ASP A 145 -13.37 -9.55 -16.74
C ASP A 145 -14.59 -10.47 -16.55
N THR A 146 -14.38 -11.74 -16.22
CA THR A 146 -15.45 -12.71 -15.91
C THR A 146 -15.14 -13.50 -14.64
N SER A 147 -16.18 -14.04 -13.99
CA SER A 147 -16.05 -14.91 -12.82
C SER A 147 -15.28 -16.21 -13.14
N GLU A 148 -15.43 -16.74 -14.34
CA GLU A 148 -14.74 -17.93 -14.81
C GLU A 148 -13.24 -17.67 -14.93
N LYS A 149 -12.83 -16.56 -15.58
CA LYS A 149 -11.42 -16.20 -15.72
C LYS A 149 -10.79 -15.94 -14.34
N ARG A 150 -11.48 -15.24 -13.45
CA ARG A 150 -11.04 -15.04 -12.07
C ARG A 150 -10.84 -16.37 -11.34
N ALA A 151 -11.80 -17.29 -11.41
CA ALA A 151 -11.72 -18.58 -10.76
C ALA A 151 -10.59 -19.46 -11.31
N GLU A 152 -10.36 -19.47 -12.63
CA GLU A 152 -9.25 -20.20 -13.25
C GLU A 152 -7.90 -19.61 -12.86
N THR A 153 -7.76 -18.28 -12.87
CA THR A 153 -6.55 -17.60 -12.41
C THR A 153 -6.24 -17.96 -10.96
N ARG A 154 -7.21 -17.95 -10.06
CA ARG A 154 -7.01 -18.32 -8.65
C ARG A 154 -6.53 -19.75 -8.49
N LYS A 155 -7.07 -20.70 -9.28
CA LYS A 155 -6.58 -22.11 -9.30
C LYS A 155 -5.13 -22.18 -9.77
N PHE A 156 -4.78 -21.42 -10.82
CA PHE A 156 -3.41 -21.34 -11.32
C PHE A 156 -2.46 -20.78 -10.24
N LEU A 157 -2.82 -19.69 -9.59
CA LEU A 157 -2.02 -19.07 -8.52
C LEU A 157 -1.83 -20.03 -7.34
N ALA A 158 -2.89 -20.69 -6.89
CA ALA A 158 -2.81 -21.69 -5.82
C ALA A 158 -1.87 -22.85 -6.19
N ALA A 159 -1.95 -23.34 -7.44
CA ALA A 159 -1.08 -24.41 -7.92
C ALA A 159 0.41 -24.01 -7.98
N HIS A 160 0.71 -22.73 -8.14
CA HIS A 160 2.06 -22.18 -8.16
C HIS A 160 2.50 -21.58 -6.82
N GLY A 161 1.71 -21.75 -5.76
CA GLY A 161 2.05 -21.29 -4.41
C GLY A 161 1.99 -19.77 -4.21
N TYR A 162 1.31 -19.03 -5.09
CA TYR A 162 1.14 -17.59 -4.97
C TYR A 162 0.08 -17.23 -3.93
N LYS A 163 0.34 -16.14 -3.24
CA LYS A 163 -0.61 -15.35 -2.45
C LYS A 163 -0.92 -14.07 -3.21
N ILE A 164 -2.10 -13.51 -3.01
CA ILE A 164 -2.50 -12.25 -3.63
C ILE A 164 -2.33 -11.13 -2.60
N ALA A 165 -1.57 -10.10 -2.95
CA ALA A 165 -1.44 -8.92 -2.13
C ALA A 165 -2.60 -7.96 -2.42
N SER A 166 -3.58 -7.93 -1.55
CA SER A 166 -4.77 -7.08 -1.67
C SER A 166 -4.46 -5.59 -1.56
N VAL A 167 -5.39 -4.76 -2.01
CA VAL A 167 -5.36 -3.31 -1.82
C VAL A 167 -6.67 -2.85 -1.19
N THR A 168 -6.59 -2.33 0.01
CA THR A 168 -7.76 -1.74 0.70
C THR A 168 -7.67 -0.22 0.85
N MET A 169 -6.52 0.37 0.47
CA MET A 169 -6.30 1.82 0.49
C MET A 169 -5.46 2.25 -0.72
N SER A 170 -5.94 3.21 -1.51
CA SER A 170 -5.20 3.80 -2.62
C SER A 170 -5.79 5.17 -2.97
N PHE A 171 -4.96 6.19 -3.00
CA PHE A 171 -5.36 7.54 -3.39
C PHE A 171 -4.89 7.92 -4.79
N GLY A 172 -4.30 6.96 -5.56
CA GLY A 172 -3.83 7.18 -6.93
C GLY A 172 -2.55 8.02 -6.99
N ASP A 173 -1.61 7.79 -6.08
CA ASP A 173 -0.33 8.49 -5.93
C ASP A 173 0.45 8.68 -7.24
N TYR A 174 0.38 7.71 -8.15
CA TYR A 174 1.04 7.74 -9.46
C TYR A 174 0.66 8.95 -10.31
N MET A 175 -0.54 9.52 -10.12
CA MET A 175 -1.04 10.63 -10.93
C MET A 175 -0.22 11.93 -10.78
N TRP A 176 0.58 12.06 -9.73
CA TRP A 176 1.39 13.26 -9.47
C TRP A 176 2.79 13.20 -10.09
N ASN A 177 3.30 12.02 -10.47
CA ASN A 177 4.68 11.85 -10.94
C ASN A 177 4.93 12.57 -12.28
N GLU A 178 4.07 12.35 -13.28
CA GLU A 178 4.18 12.98 -14.59
C GLU A 178 4.05 14.53 -14.53
N PRO A 179 3.02 15.09 -13.86
CA PRO A 179 2.94 16.53 -13.65
C PRO A 179 4.17 17.11 -12.92
N TYR A 180 4.68 16.42 -11.92
CA TYR A 180 5.89 16.85 -11.21
C TYR A 180 7.10 16.95 -12.13
N ALA A 181 7.35 15.93 -12.97
CA ALA A 181 8.44 15.95 -13.92
C ALA A 181 8.33 17.14 -14.89
N ARG A 182 7.12 17.45 -15.39
CA ARG A 182 6.86 18.63 -16.23
C ARG A 182 7.11 19.94 -15.49
N CYS A 183 6.66 20.04 -14.22
CA CYS A 183 6.86 21.26 -13.42
C CYS A 183 8.33 21.51 -13.12
N ILE A 184 9.12 20.47 -12.85
CA ILE A 184 10.58 20.59 -12.70
C ILE A 184 11.21 21.14 -13.96
N THR A 185 10.87 20.61 -15.14
CA THR A 185 11.39 21.10 -16.43
C THR A 185 11.07 22.57 -16.67
N LYS A 186 9.91 23.04 -16.21
CA LYS A 186 9.47 24.43 -16.34
C LYS A 186 9.95 25.34 -15.19
N ASN A 187 10.62 24.80 -14.18
CA ASN A 187 11.00 25.51 -12.94
C ASN A 187 9.79 26.16 -12.23
N ASP A 188 8.59 25.55 -12.34
CA ASP A 188 7.35 26.08 -11.77
C ASP A 188 7.18 25.64 -10.32
N THR A 189 7.81 26.34 -9.40
CA THR A 189 7.77 26.06 -7.96
C THR A 189 6.38 26.26 -7.36
N ALA A 190 5.57 27.18 -7.92
CA ALA A 190 4.22 27.44 -7.42
C ALA A 190 3.30 26.23 -7.71
N SER A 191 3.34 25.69 -8.93
CA SER A 191 2.60 24.47 -9.28
C SER A 191 3.10 23.24 -8.49
N ILE A 192 4.42 23.14 -8.24
CA ILE A 192 4.95 22.06 -7.37
C ILE A 192 4.35 22.14 -5.96
N ALA A 193 4.24 23.33 -5.36
CA ALA A 193 3.62 23.49 -4.04
C ALA A 193 2.13 23.10 -4.04
N GLN A 194 1.40 23.35 -5.14
CA GLN A 194 0.02 22.89 -5.30
C GLN A 194 -0.07 21.36 -5.41
N LEU A 195 0.84 20.72 -6.18
CA LEU A 195 0.96 19.27 -6.24
C LEU A 195 1.19 18.66 -4.85
N GLU A 196 2.13 19.21 -4.07
CA GLU A 196 2.44 18.74 -2.72
C GLU A 196 1.21 18.82 -1.78
N SER A 197 0.49 19.94 -1.81
CA SER A 197 -0.70 20.14 -1.00
C SER A 197 -1.82 19.17 -1.40
N SER A 198 -2.10 19.05 -2.71
CA SER A 198 -3.15 18.18 -3.23
C SER A 198 -2.88 16.68 -2.99
N TYR A 199 -1.62 16.26 -3.05
CA TYR A 199 -1.19 14.90 -2.74
C TYR A 199 -1.52 14.51 -1.29
N LEU A 200 -1.11 15.33 -0.33
CA LEU A 200 -1.40 15.08 1.08
C LEU A 200 -2.90 15.13 1.38
N GLN A 201 -3.64 16.04 0.73
CA GLN A 201 -5.08 16.11 0.89
C GLN A 201 -5.77 14.86 0.32
N ALA A 202 -5.33 14.36 -0.85
CA ALA A 202 -5.86 13.13 -1.44
C ALA A 202 -5.61 11.93 -0.54
N ALA A 203 -4.38 11.79 -0.01
CA ALA A 203 -4.03 10.73 0.93
C ALA A 203 -4.85 10.79 2.23
N ALA A 204 -5.06 11.99 2.79
CA ALA A 204 -5.87 12.19 3.97
C ALA A 204 -7.34 11.82 3.75
N ASN A 205 -7.89 12.25 2.62
CA ASN A 205 -9.28 12.00 2.24
C ASN A 205 -9.53 10.50 1.99
N ASP A 206 -8.61 9.82 1.28
CA ASP A 206 -8.74 8.37 1.03
C ASP A 206 -8.67 7.59 2.35
N ALA A 207 -7.74 7.92 3.25
CA ALA A 207 -7.65 7.26 4.55
C ALA A 207 -8.96 7.38 5.36
N ASP A 208 -9.56 8.56 5.42
CA ASP A 208 -10.82 8.78 6.13
C ASP A 208 -11.98 8.03 5.45
N PHE A 209 -12.00 7.98 4.12
CA PHE A 209 -13.00 7.27 3.34
C PHE A 209 -12.93 5.74 3.53
N ARG A 210 -11.72 5.16 3.46
CA ARG A 210 -11.50 3.72 3.71
C ARG A 210 -11.90 3.31 5.13
N ARG A 211 -11.57 4.15 6.11
CA ARG A 211 -12.00 3.95 7.50
C ARG A 211 -13.51 4.01 7.66
N ALA A 212 -14.18 4.93 6.97
CA ALA A 212 -15.64 4.99 7.00
C ALA A 212 -16.26 3.70 6.42
N MET A 213 -15.72 3.17 5.32
CA MET A 213 -16.17 1.89 4.74
C MET A 213 -15.95 0.72 5.71
N SER A 214 -14.74 0.60 6.28
CA SER A 214 -14.42 -0.45 7.24
C SER A 214 -15.37 -0.44 8.44
N LYS A 215 -15.64 0.75 9.00
CA LYS A 215 -16.61 0.92 10.10
C LYS A 215 -18.03 0.57 9.71
N SER A 216 -18.44 0.88 8.49
CA SER A 216 -19.78 0.49 7.97
C SER A 216 -19.92 -1.02 7.83
N LEU A 217 -18.83 -1.73 7.46
CA LEU A 217 -18.79 -3.17 7.28
C LEU A 217 -18.70 -3.95 8.61
N TYR A 218 -17.85 -3.49 9.53
CA TYR A 218 -17.40 -4.27 10.68
C TYR A 218 -17.59 -3.56 12.03
N GLY A 219 -17.97 -2.29 12.06
CA GLY A 219 -18.04 -1.47 13.27
C GLY A 219 -16.66 -0.98 13.79
N HIS A 220 -15.57 -1.37 13.13
CA HIS A 220 -14.18 -1.02 13.50
C HIS A 220 -13.29 -0.90 12.26
N ASP A 221 -12.09 -0.37 12.44
CA ASP A 221 -11.05 -0.39 11.41
C ASP A 221 -10.46 -1.81 11.27
N ILE A 222 -10.23 -2.28 10.04
CA ILE A 222 -9.38 -3.44 9.74
C ILE A 222 -7.93 -2.96 9.54
N PRO A 223 -6.91 -3.82 9.53
CA PRO A 223 -5.60 -3.47 8.99
C PRO A 223 -5.71 -3.13 7.50
N TYR A 224 -5.10 -2.02 7.07
CA TYR A 224 -5.17 -1.58 5.67
C TYR A 224 -3.90 -1.93 4.92
N VAL A 225 -4.04 -2.27 3.65
CA VAL A 225 -2.93 -2.43 2.69
C VAL A 225 -2.96 -1.24 1.74
N LEU A 226 -1.94 -0.38 1.82
CA LEU A 226 -1.78 0.81 1.01
C LEU A 226 -0.94 0.52 -0.22
N LEU A 227 -1.53 0.76 -1.39
CA LEU A 227 -0.84 0.77 -2.68
C LEU A 227 -0.11 2.11 -2.87
N MET A 228 1.18 2.03 -3.17
CA MET A 228 2.05 3.13 -3.57
C MET A 228 2.85 2.73 -4.81
N HIS A 229 3.36 3.70 -5.57
CA HIS A 229 4.23 3.46 -6.72
C HIS A 229 5.63 4.03 -6.50
N VAL A 230 6.64 3.42 -7.13
CA VAL A 230 8.03 3.91 -7.06
C VAL A 230 8.21 5.06 -8.04
N GLY A 231 7.83 6.26 -7.63
CA GLY A 231 7.85 7.47 -8.43
C GLY A 231 8.70 8.59 -7.82
N ALA A 232 9.11 9.56 -8.66
CA ALA A 232 9.94 10.67 -8.23
C ALA A 232 9.20 11.60 -7.26
N PHE A 233 7.90 11.83 -7.50
CA PHE A 233 7.10 12.64 -6.60
C PHE A 233 6.78 11.92 -5.30
N ASP A 234 6.56 10.60 -5.36
CA ASP A 234 6.35 9.78 -4.18
C ASP A 234 7.59 9.80 -3.29
N ALA A 235 8.79 9.68 -3.87
CA ALA A 235 10.05 9.80 -3.14
C ALA A 235 10.21 11.16 -2.45
N ARG A 236 9.77 12.25 -3.10
CA ARG A 236 9.75 13.60 -2.53
C ARG A 236 8.78 13.73 -1.37
N MET A 237 7.61 13.09 -1.49
CA MET A 237 6.49 13.29 -0.56
C MET A 237 6.48 12.29 0.59
N LEU A 238 7.17 11.16 0.47
CA LEU A 238 7.10 10.06 1.44
C LEU A 238 7.34 10.48 2.90
N PRO A 239 8.34 11.31 3.25
CA PRO A 239 8.51 11.73 4.66
C PRO A 239 7.27 12.44 5.23
N ARG A 240 6.64 13.29 4.41
CA ARG A 240 5.43 14.03 4.81
C ARG A 240 4.19 13.14 4.85
N LEU A 241 4.10 12.17 3.93
CA LEU A 241 3.03 11.19 3.89
C LEU A 241 3.08 10.28 5.14
N LEU A 242 4.27 9.78 5.50
CA LEU A 242 4.46 8.96 6.70
C LEU A 242 4.08 9.73 7.96
N LYS A 243 4.48 11.01 8.04
CA LYS A 243 4.04 11.87 9.14
C LYS A 243 2.51 12.03 9.18
N LEU A 244 1.88 12.28 8.04
CA LEU A 244 0.41 12.41 7.92
C LEU A 244 -0.30 11.18 8.48
N TYR A 245 0.11 9.98 8.09
CA TYR A 245 -0.52 8.75 8.57
C TYR A 245 -0.29 8.52 10.07
N ARG A 246 0.90 8.84 10.60
CA ARG A 246 1.15 8.82 12.06
C ARG A 246 0.25 9.81 12.80
N ASP A 247 0.13 11.04 12.31
CA ASP A 247 -0.73 12.07 12.90
C ASP A 247 -2.21 11.65 12.89
N LYS A 248 -2.62 10.84 11.89
CA LYS A 248 -3.94 10.22 11.83
C LYS A 248 -4.10 8.97 12.73
N GLY A 249 -3.05 8.60 13.47
CA GLY A 249 -3.07 7.50 14.44
C GLY A 249 -2.79 6.11 13.85
N PHE A 250 -2.21 6.02 12.64
CA PHE A 250 -1.81 4.75 12.05
C PHE A 250 -0.49 4.22 12.63
N ALA A 251 -0.50 2.95 13.00
CA ALA A 251 0.71 2.16 13.24
C ALA A 251 1.11 1.44 11.95
N PHE A 252 2.39 1.50 11.60
CA PHE A 252 2.93 0.82 10.42
C PHE A 252 3.20 -0.64 10.73
N ILE A 253 2.67 -1.55 9.91
CA ILE A 253 2.84 -3.01 10.04
C ILE A 253 3.32 -3.59 8.71
N ALA A 254 3.81 -4.83 8.73
CA ALA A 254 4.16 -5.55 7.51
C ALA A 254 2.90 -6.03 6.76
N LEU A 255 3.02 -6.29 5.45
CA LEU A 255 1.92 -6.81 4.63
C LEU A 255 1.37 -8.11 5.20
N GLN A 256 2.24 -9.03 5.60
CA GLN A 256 1.82 -10.32 6.16
C GLN A 256 1.01 -10.15 7.45
N ASP A 257 1.37 -9.16 8.29
CA ASP A 257 0.63 -8.88 9.52
C ASP A 257 -0.75 -8.27 9.21
N ALA A 258 -0.85 -7.42 8.19
CA ALA A 258 -2.14 -6.87 7.75
C ALA A 258 -3.05 -7.97 7.20
N GLU A 259 -2.52 -8.83 6.35
CA GLU A 259 -3.29 -9.88 5.69
C GLU A 259 -3.55 -11.13 6.55
N ASN A 260 -3.12 -11.14 7.81
CA ASN A 260 -3.60 -12.07 8.81
C ASN A 260 -5.05 -11.77 9.29
N ASP A 261 -5.61 -10.61 8.92
CA ASP A 261 -7.02 -10.32 9.20
C ASP A 261 -7.94 -11.21 8.36
N PRO A 262 -9.05 -11.74 8.91
CA PRO A 262 -9.98 -12.59 8.17
C PRO A 262 -10.54 -12.00 6.88
N PHE A 263 -10.50 -10.68 6.72
CA PHE A 263 -10.88 -10.00 5.49
C PHE A 263 -10.06 -10.49 4.28
N TYR A 264 -8.78 -10.82 4.48
CA TYR A 264 -7.84 -11.21 3.42
C TYR A 264 -7.68 -12.74 3.26
N ALA A 265 -8.47 -13.55 3.94
CA ALA A 265 -8.25 -15.01 3.99
C ALA A 265 -8.22 -15.67 2.62
N SER A 266 -9.11 -15.26 1.70
CA SER A 266 -9.14 -15.80 0.33
C SER A 266 -7.96 -15.34 -0.52
N GLU A 267 -7.33 -14.22 -0.18
CA GLU A 267 -6.17 -13.69 -0.90
C GLU A 267 -4.87 -14.39 -0.47
N ILE A 268 -4.76 -14.71 0.82
CA ILE A 268 -3.65 -15.51 1.36
C ILE A 268 -3.69 -16.95 0.85
N ASP A 269 -4.90 -17.49 0.64
CA ASP A 269 -5.10 -18.82 0.07
C ASP A 269 -6.09 -18.76 -1.10
N PRO A 270 -5.58 -18.57 -2.34
CA PRO A 270 -6.44 -18.52 -3.53
C PRO A 270 -7.22 -19.79 -3.84
N SER A 271 -6.98 -20.89 -3.12
CA SER A 271 -7.79 -22.14 -3.22
C SER A 271 -9.12 -22.04 -2.47
N LEU A 272 -9.24 -21.10 -1.55
CA LEU A 272 -10.48 -20.83 -0.83
C LEU A 272 -11.53 -20.20 -1.76
N PRO A 273 -12.83 -20.33 -1.42
CA PRO A 273 -13.88 -19.61 -2.14
C PRO A 273 -13.60 -18.12 -2.21
N ASP A 274 -13.73 -17.58 -3.41
CA ASP A 274 -13.49 -16.18 -3.70
C ASP A 274 -14.38 -15.27 -2.84
N GLN A 275 -13.80 -14.23 -2.28
CA GLN A 275 -14.45 -13.20 -1.47
C GLN A 275 -14.16 -11.82 -2.09
N PRO A 276 -14.95 -10.79 -1.76
CA PRO A 276 -14.60 -9.43 -2.15
C PRO A 276 -13.22 -9.02 -1.60
N ASP A 277 -12.32 -8.66 -2.48
CA ASP A 277 -10.93 -8.26 -2.24
C ASP A 277 -10.77 -6.77 -1.86
N SER A 278 -11.84 -5.99 -2.04
CA SER A 278 -11.88 -4.56 -1.75
C SER A 278 -13.03 -4.20 -0.82
N LEU A 279 -12.85 -3.11 -0.07
CA LEU A 279 -13.91 -2.60 0.81
C LEU A 279 -15.16 -2.21 0.04
N GLU A 280 -15.00 -1.66 -1.18
CA GLU A 280 -16.11 -1.35 -2.08
C GLU A 280 -16.87 -2.62 -2.50
N GLY A 281 -16.13 -3.66 -2.89
CA GLY A 281 -16.71 -4.97 -3.23
C GLY A 281 -17.47 -5.58 -2.06
N ALA A 282 -16.91 -5.51 -0.86
CA ALA A 282 -17.54 -6.01 0.36
C ALA A 282 -18.82 -5.25 0.74
N LEU A 283 -18.85 -3.92 0.60
CA LEU A 283 -20.05 -3.11 0.80
C LEU A 283 -21.14 -3.47 -0.22
N ASN A 284 -20.77 -3.56 -1.51
CA ASN A 284 -21.68 -3.90 -2.58
C ASN A 284 -22.28 -5.31 -2.39
N SER A 285 -21.48 -6.31 -2.06
CA SER A 285 -21.94 -7.69 -1.84
C SER A 285 -22.93 -7.81 -0.67
N ARG A 286 -22.82 -6.95 0.33
CA ARG A 286 -23.70 -6.90 1.52
C ARG A 286 -24.83 -5.89 1.40
N HIS A 287 -24.96 -5.19 0.26
CA HIS A 287 -25.93 -4.12 0.01
C HIS A 287 -25.88 -2.99 1.06
N ILE A 288 -24.66 -2.69 1.56
CA ILE A 288 -24.43 -1.59 2.49
C ILE A 288 -24.13 -0.32 1.68
N PRO A 289 -24.80 0.81 1.96
CA PRO A 289 -24.57 2.06 1.24
C PRO A 289 -23.10 2.51 1.34
N MET A 290 -22.54 2.92 0.19
CA MET A 290 -21.20 3.51 0.13
C MET A 290 -21.16 4.84 0.89
N PRO A 291 -20.18 5.10 1.76
CA PRO A 291 -19.96 6.43 2.32
C PRO A 291 -19.76 7.47 1.22
N PRO A 292 -20.05 8.77 1.47
CA PRO A 292 -19.77 9.82 0.51
C PRO A 292 -18.29 9.83 0.11
N ARG A 293 -18.00 9.74 -1.20
CA ARG A 293 -16.63 9.82 -1.70
C ARG A 293 -16.12 11.26 -1.58
N PRO A 294 -14.96 11.50 -0.97
CA PRO A 294 -14.37 12.83 -0.92
C PRO A 294 -14.08 13.36 -2.33
N ALA A 295 -14.25 14.67 -2.51
CA ALA A 295 -13.85 15.31 -3.76
C ALA A 295 -12.32 15.21 -3.97
N ILE A 296 -11.91 15.06 -5.22
CA ILE A 296 -10.50 15.19 -5.61
C ILE A 296 -10.15 16.68 -5.50
N PRO A 297 -9.16 17.06 -4.69
CA PRO A 297 -8.90 18.48 -4.40
C PRO A 297 -8.38 19.25 -5.61
N LEU A 298 -7.67 18.59 -6.52
CA LEU A 298 -7.07 19.15 -7.72
C LEU A 298 -6.77 18.01 -8.70
N ASP A 299 -7.06 18.19 -9.99
CA ASP A 299 -6.50 17.31 -11.02
C ASP A 299 -5.02 17.66 -11.24
N PRO A 300 -4.07 16.78 -10.83
CA PRO A 300 -2.64 17.06 -10.98
C PRO A 300 -2.25 17.34 -12.44
N ASN A 301 -2.93 16.69 -13.39
CA ASN A 301 -2.65 16.83 -14.82
C ASN A 301 -3.05 18.20 -15.38
N SER A 302 -3.78 19.00 -14.62
CA SER A 302 -4.07 20.39 -15.01
C SER A 302 -2.86 21.31 -14.90
N LEU A 303 -1.83 20.91 -14.12
CA LEU A 303 -0.64 21.73 -13.85
C LEU A 303 0.50 21.46 -14.83
N CYS A 304 1.27 22.50 -15.10
CA CYS A 304 2.48 22.45 -15.93
C CYS A 304 2.27 21.78 -17.29
N ARG A 305 1.14 22.04 -17.94
CA ARG A 305 0.83 21.59 -19.31
C ARG A 305 1.73 22.21 -20.36
#